data_ec78b7359197c0110a8a3233f57db94c
#
_entry.id   ec78b7359197c0110a8a3233f57db94c
#
_cell.length_a   1.000
_cell.length_b   1.000
_cell.length_c   1.000
_cell.angle_alpha   90.00
_cell.angle_beta   90.00
_cell.angle_gamma   90.00
#
_symmetry.space_group_name_H-M   'P 1'
#
loop_
_entity.id
_entity.type
_entity.pdbx_description
1 polymer ?
#
loop_
_entity_poly.entity_id
_entity_poly.type
_entity_poly.pdbx_seq_one_letter_code
_entity_poly.pdbx_strand_id
1 'polypeptide(L)'
;GNTEKFKYVFLKSDDWDQATKLIKEFQLVGFYFSGHPLGAYKESLMQNNVREYDSVYKNTQLHSNKNILIAGTLLVKKEKRSARGNAYAFLNFSDTSSIYEGIIFEANLRKYRDMLIIGQSYVLGANFTDDNGQIRVEIKKVYHLDEIVKFESSVKNLIIKNNLMITTSSIAAVQAIKELDITSGQGTIIICFNDQKIKLPGKYSINDILAENIRKIPEIISANLY
;
A
#
# COMPACT_ATOMS: atom_id res chain seq x y z
N GLY A 1 -6.38 16.70 65.42
CA GLY A 1 -5.99 15.71 64.45
C GLY A 1 -5.28 16.42 63.30
N ASN A 2 -3.95 16.18 63.19
CA ASN A 2 -3.16 16.64 62.08
C ASN A 2 -3.51 15.77 60.85
N THR A 3 -4.21 16.32 59.87
CA THR A 3 -4.36 15.74 58.56
C THR A 3 -3.12 16.12 57.74
N GLU A 4 -2.13 15.22 57.67
CA GLU A 4 -1.05 15.34 56.68
C GLU A 4 -1.65 15.32 55.29
N LYS A 5 -1.59 16.47 54.58
CA LYS A 5 -1.91 16.57 53.17
C LYS A 5 -0.77 15.96 52.38
N PHE A 6 -0.97 14.74 51.85
CA PHE A 6 -0.06 14.16 50.88
C PHE A 6 0.02 15.07 49.64
N LYS A 7 1.20 15.64 49.40
CA LYS A 7 1.47 16.45 48.22
C LYS A 7 1.99 15.54 47.15
N TYR A 8 1.13 15.14 46.23
CA TYR A 8 1.58 14.39 45.03
C TYR A 8 2.46 15.26 44.18
N VAL A 9 3.68 14.85 43.95
CA VAL A 9 4.60 15.46 43.00
C VAL A 9 4.53 14.65 41.73
N PHE A 10 3.90 15.21 40.69
CA PHE A 10 3.92 14.61 39.37
C PHE A 10 5.29 14.93 38.74
N LEU A 11 6.09 13.91 38.51
CA LEU A 11 7.30 14.04 37.72
C LEU A 11 6.89 14.28 36.24
N LYS A 12 7.41 15.34 35.66
CA LYS A 12 7.20 15.62 34.23
C LYS A 12 7.99 14.57 33.46
N SER A 13 7.32 13.63 32.83
CA SER A 13 7.92 12.71 31.88
C SER A 13 7.67 13.22 30.47
N ASP A 14 8.57 12.89 29.54
CA ASP A 14 8.35 13.13 28.13
C ASP A 14 7.10 12.35 27.67
N ASP A 15 6.33 12.95 26.77
CA ASP A 15 5.13 12.32 26.24
C ASP A 15 5.55 11.18 25.29
N TRP A 16 4.73 10.14 25.19
CA TRP A 16 4.97 9.04 24.27
C TRP A 16 4.87 9.51 22.84
N ASP A 17 5.67 8.92 21.94
CA ASP A 17 5.46 9.08 20.51
C ASP A 17 4.11 8.51 20.07
N GLN A 18 3.65 8.92 18.89
CA GLN A 18 2.31 8.56 18.38
C GLN A 18 2.12 7.04 18.26
N ALA A 19 3.15 6.31 17.84
CA ALA A 19 3.06 4.85 17.68
C ALA A 19 2.90 4.16 19.05
N THR A 20 3.69 4.58 20.04
CA THR A 20 3.59 4.08 21.42
C THR A 20 2.21 4.38 22.02
N LYS A 21 1.66 5.57 21.80
CA LYS A 21 0.30 5.93 22.24
C LYS A 21 -0.75 4.98 21.67
N LEU A 22 -0.72 4.74 20.36
CA LEU A 22 -1.67 3.83 19.70
C LEU A 22 -1.55 2.39 20.21
N ILE A 23 -0.33 1.89 20.43
CA ILE A 23 -0.11 0.55 21.02
C ILE A 23 -0.71 0.46 22.41
N LYS A 24 -0.47 1.46 23.27
CA LYS A 24 -1.02 1.51 24.64
C LYS A 24 -2.53 1.62 24.63
N GLU A 25 -3.09 2.45 23.76
CA GLU A 25 -4.52 2.60 23.57
C GLU A 25 -5.17 1.25 23.21
N PHE A 26 -4.62 0.56 22.21
CA PHE A 26 -5.10 -0.77 21.82
C PHE A 26 -4.98 -1.80 22.96
N GLN A 27 -3.87 -1.80 23.73
CA GLN A 27 -3.69 -2.71 24.87
C GLN A 27 -4.72 -2.49 25.97
N LEU A 28 -5.17 -1.24 26.17
CA LEU A 28 -6.08 -0.88 27.25
C LEU A 28 -7.56 -1.07 26.86
N VAL A 29 -7.94 -0.69 25.64
CA VAL A 29 -9.35 -0.65 25.24
C VAL A 29 -9.71 -1.60 24.10
N GLY A 30 -8.74 -2.23 23.46
CA GLY A 30 -8.94 -3.22 22.41
C GLY A 30 -9.25 -2.65 21.03
N PHE A 31 -9.18 -1.33 20.84
CA PHE A 31 -9.32 -0.64 19.55
C PHE A 31 -8.53 0.67 19.54
N TYR A 32 -8.33 1.24 18.35
CA TYR A 32 -7.63 2.49 18.16
C TYR A 32 -8.60 3.67 18.21
N PHE A 33 -8.43 4.57 19.18
CA PHE A 33 -9.29 5.72 19.42
C PHE A 33 -8.72 7.01 18.79
N SER A 34 -7.43 7.25 18.96
CA SER A 34 -6.77 8.49 18.54
C SER A 34 -6.35 8.49 17.06
N GLY A 35 -6.47 7.36 16.39
CA GLY A 35 -6.08 7.17 14.98
C GLY A 35 -5.72 5.73 14.71
N HIS A 36 -5.62 5.36 13.42
CA HIS A 36 -5.23 4.00 13.03
C HIS A 36 -3.74 3.94 12.66
N PRO A 37 -2.98 2.87 13.04
CA PRO A 37 -1.56 2.74 12.73
C PRO A 37 -1.25 2.89 11.23
N LEU A 38 -2.15 2.42 10.35
CA LEU A 38 -2.01 2.55 8.90
C LEU A 38 -2.27 3.95 8.38
N GLY A 39 -2.81 4.87 9.19
CA GLY A 39 -3.12 6.24 8.76
C GLY A 39 -1.90 7.01 8.25
N ALA A 40 -0.75 6.83 8.91
CA ALA A 40 0.52 7.44 8.51
C ALA A 40 1.07 6.90 7.17
N TYR A 41 0.61 5.73 6.74
CA TYR A 41 1.08 5.02 5.54
C TYR A 41 0.08 5.09 4.37
N LYS A 42 -1.02 5.84 4.51
CA LYS A 42 -2.13 5.84 3.55
C LYS A 42 -1.68 6.13 2.12
N GLU A 43 -0.90 7.17 1.91
CA GLU A 43 -0.40 7.54 0.57
C GLU A 43 0.51 6.45 -0.02
N SER A 44 1.44 5.94 0.79
CA SER A 44 2.36 4.88 0.39
C SER A 44 1.61 3.59 0.01
N LEU A 45 0.61 3.21 0.79
CA LEU A 45 -0.23 2.04 0.51
C LEU A 45 -1.01 2.22 -0.81
N MET A 46 -1.59 3.38 -1.06
CA MET A 46 -2.31 3.68 -2.30
C MET A 46 -1.38 3.63 -3.52
N GLN A 47 -0.18 4.21 -3.44
CA GLN A 47 0.81 4.19 -4.51
C GLN A 47 1.27 2.76 -4.87
N ASN A 48 1.27 1.85 -3.90
CA ASN A 48 1.58 0.43 -4.09
C ASN A 48 0.36 -0.44 -4.41
N ASN A 49 -0.75 0.16 -4.84
CA ASN A 49 -2.02 -0.52 -5.15
C ASN A 49 -2.58 -1.36 -3.99
N VAL A 50 -2.23 -1.02 -2.76
CA VAL A 50 -2.85 -1.59 -1.56
C VAL A 50 -4.17 -0.88 -1.31
N ARG A 51 -5.25 -1.63 -1.22
CA ARG A 51 -6.61 -1.10 -1.11
C ARG A 51 -7.14 -1.18 0.32
N GLU A 52 -8.04 -0.28 0.67
CA GLU A 52 -8.83 -0.37 1.89
C GLU A 52 -9.85 -1.53 1.76
N TYR A 53 -10.05 -2.28 2.84
CA TYR A 53 -10.93 -3.46 2.85
C TYR A 53 -12.34 -3.15 2.34
N ASP A 54 -12.97 -2.08 2.85
CA ASP A 54 -14.32 -1.68 2.46
C ASP A 54 -14.47 -1.42 0.95
N SER A 55 -13.42 -0.83 0.34
CA SER A 55 -13.39 -0.59 -1.11
C SER A 55 -13.42 -1.90 -1.91
N VAL A 56 -12.71 -2.93 -1.44
CA VAL A 56 -12.68 -4.25 -2.08
C VAL A 56 -13.99 -5.00 -1.80
N TYR A 57 -14.45 -4.99 -0.55
CA TYR A 57 -15.66 -5.68 -0.11
C TYR A 57 -16.89 -5.25 -0.92
N LYS A 58 -17.10 -3.94 -1.09
CA LYS A 58 -18.23 -3.39 -1.87
C LYS A 58 -18.17 -3.74 -3.36
N ASN A 59 -17.00 -4.08 -3.88
CA ASN A 59 -16.77 -4.39 -5.30
C ASN A 59 -16.31 -5.84 -5.52
N THR A 60 -16.65 -6.76 -4.63
CA THR A 60 -16.16 -8.16 -4.65
C THR A 60 -16.46 -8.88 -5.95
N GLN A 61 -17.60 -8.61 -6.60
CA GLN A 61 -17.95 -9.18 -7.90
C GLN A 61 -16.91 -8.87 -8.99
N LEU A 62 -16.27 -7.70 -8.94
CA LEU A 62 -15.21 -7.29 -9.86
C LEU A 62 -13.85 -7.90 -9.52
N HIS A 63 -13.69 -8.38 -8.28
CA HIS A 63 -12.41 -8.80 -7.72
C HIS A 63 -12.36 -10.28 -7.32
N SER A 64 -13.43 -11.05 -7.57
CA SER A 64 -13.48 -12.48 -7.26
C SER A 64 -12.26 -13.22 -7.83
N ASN A 65 -11.63 -14.04 -7.01
CA ASN A 65 -10.46 -14.88 -7.34
C ASN A 65 -9.19 -14.12 -7.77
N LYS A 66 -9.09 -12.82 -7.50
CA LYS A 66 -7.86 -12.05 -7.76
C LYS A 66 -7.04 -11.88 -6.47
N ASN A 67 -5.73 -12.03 -6.60
CA ASN A 67 -4.81 -11.72 -5.50
C ASN A 67 -4.73 -10.20 -5.34
N ILE A 68 -5.48 -9.66 -4.38
CA ILE A 68 -5.59 -8.23 -4.11
C ILE A 68 -4.71 -7.92 -2.91
N LEU A 69 -4.02 -6.77 -2.96
CA LEU A 69 -3.30 -6.26 -1.81
C LEU A 69 -4.24 -5.40 -0.95
N ILE A 70 -4.36 -5.78 0.32
CA ILE A 70 -5.00 -5.01 1.38
C ILE A 70 -4.02 -4.85 2.53
N ALA A 71 -4.27 -3.92 3.44
CA ALA A 71 -3.45 -3.77 4.65
C ALA A 71 -4.30 -3.94 5.90
N GLY A 72 -3.68 -4.36 6.99
CA GLY A 72 -4.36 -4.47 8.28
C GLY A 72 -3.40 -4.60 9.44
N THR A 73 -3.82 -4.08 10.60
CA THR A 73 -3.19 -4.34 11.89
C THR A 73 -3.84 -5.56 12.51
N LEU A 74 -3.03 -6.56 12.86
CA LEU A 74 -3.53 -7.83 13.41
C LEU A 74 -4.04 -7.63 14.84
N LEU A 75 -5.33 -7.85 15.06
CA LEU A 75 -5.99 -7.72 16.36
C LEU A 75 -6.09 -9.06 17.09
N VAL A 76 -6.43 -10.13 16.34
CA VAL A 76 -6.68 -11.46 16.91
C VAL A 76 -6.12 -12.51 15.98
N LYS A 77 -5.48 -13.54 16.57
CA LYS A 77 -5.02 -14.74 15.89
C LYS A 77 -5.56 -15.97 16.61
N LYS A 78 -6.40 -16.76 15.94
CA LYS A 78 -6.99 -17.99 16.47
C LYS A 78 -6.63 -19.17 15.57
N GLU A 79 -5.66 -19.99 15.97
CA GLU A 79 -5.30 -21.20 15.26
C GLU A 79 -6.25 -22.34 15.60
N LYS A 80 -6.61 -23.13 14.58
CA LYS A 80 -7.46 -24.31 14.69
C LYS A 80 -6.91 -25.46 13.84
N ARG A 81 -7.47 -26.64 14.02
CA ARG A 81 -7.23 -27.80 13.17
C ARG A 81 -8.54 -28.24 12.52
N SER A 82 -8.47 -28.59 11.25
CA SER A 82 -9.58 -29.19 10.54
C SER A 82 -9.80 -30.64 10.99
N ALA A 83 -10.93 -31.24 10.62
CA ALA A 83 -11.20 -32.67 10.89
C ALA A 83 -10.12 -33.61 10.27
N ARG A 84 -9.41 -33.16 9.25
CA ARG A 84 -8.29 -33.89 8.61
C ARG A 84 -6.92 -33.59 9.27
N GLY A 85 -6.90 -32.84 10.38
CA GLY A 85 -5.69 -32.49 11.11
C GLY A 85 -4.91 -31.28 10.58
N ASN A 86 -5.30 -30.71 9.42
CA ASN A 86 -4.62 -29.58 8.82
C ASN A 86 -4.80 -28.32 9.66
N ALA A 87 -3.71 -27.60 9.95
CA ALA A 87 -3.75 -26.36 10.70
C ALA A 87 -4.26 -25.20 9.82
N TYR A 88 -5.05 -24.30 10.40
CA TYR A 88 -5.46 -23.04 9.78
C TYR A 88 -5.68 -22.01 10.88
N ALA A 89 -5.74 -20.73 10.52
CA ALA A 89 -6.03 -19.68 11.50
C ALA A 89 -7.05 -18.69 10.95
N PHE A 90 -7.91 -18.23 11.84
CA PHE A 90 -8.69 -17.01 11.68
C PHE A 90 -7.88 -15.83 12.22
N LEU A 91 -7.78 -14.79 11.43
CA LEU A 91 -7.00 -13.60 11.72
C LEU A 91 -7.92 -12.39 11.58
N ASN A 92 -8.15 -11.67 12.68
CA ASN A 92 -8.91 -10.43 12.63
C ASN A 92 -7.94 -9.27 12.47
N PHE A 93 -8.18 -8.47 11.45
CA PHE A 93 -7.43 -7.26 11.15
C PHE A 93 -8.33 -6.04 11.24
N SER A 94 -7.72 -4.88 11.52
CA SER A 94 -8.34 -3.59 11.29
C SER A 94 -7.55 -2.80 10.25
N ASP A 95 -8.23 -2.08 9.40
CA ASP A 95 -7.65 -1.01 8.59
C ASP A 95 -8.33 0.33 8.90
N THR A 96 -8.05 1.37 8.10
CA THR A 96 -8.65 2.69 8.28
C THR A 96 -10.15 2.72 7.97
N SER A 97 -10.69 1.69 7.34
CA SER A 97 -12.09 1.63 6.90
C SER A 97 -12.95 0.69 7.72
N SER A 98 -12.39 -0.43 8.23
CA SER A 98 -13.18 -1.51 8.84
C SER A 98 -12.34 -2.47 9.68
N ILE A 99 -13.05 -3.36 10.40
CA ILE A 99 -12.47 -4.59 10.97
C ILE A 99 -12.95 -5.75 10.12
N TYR A 100 -12.04 -6.65 9.76
CA TYR A 100 -12.34 -7.80 8.91
C TYR A 100 -11.63 -9.06 9.36
N GLU A 101 -12.24 -10.20 9.04
CA GLU A 101 -11.67 -11.51 9.30
C GLU A 101 -11.09 -12.10 8.01
N GLY A 102 -9.86 -12.58 8.08
CA GLY A 102 -9.22 -13.38 7.06
C GLY A 102 -8.92 -14.78 7.55
N ILE A 103 -8.91 -15.73 6.64
CA ILE A 103 -8.50 -17.11 6.92
C ILE A 103 -7.16 -17.39 6.22
N ILE A 104 -6.24 -18.03 6.94
CA ILE A 104 -4.97 -18.50 6.38
C ILE A 104 -4.88 -20.01 6.57
N PHE A 105 -4.61 -20.73 5.48
CA PHE A 105 -4.53 -22.20 5.50
C PHE A 105 -3.10 -22.70 5.72
N GLU A 106 -2.97 -23.98 6.03
CA GLU A 106 -1.79 -24.66 6.55
C GLU A 106 -0.47 -24.27 5.88
N ALA A 107 -0.39 -24.32 4.55
CA ALA A 107 0.86 -24.02 3.83
C ALA A 107 1.35 -22.59 4.10
N ASN A 108 0.45 -21.61 4.04
CA ASN A 108 0.76 -20.21 4.29
C ASN A 108 0.87 -19.93 5.80
N LEU A 109 0.05 -20.58 6.63
CA LEU A 109 0.16 -20.44 8.08
C LEU A 109 1.53 -20.93 8.58
N ARG A 110 2.04 -22.05 8.08
CA ARG A 110 3.38 -22.55 8.42
C ARG A 110 4.47 -21.53 8.05
N LYS A 111 4.33 -20.88 6.90
CA LYS A 111 5.29 -19.91 6.41
C LYS A 111 5.29 -18.60 7.21
N TYR A 112 4.10 -18.12 7.61
CA TYR A 112 3.94 -16.78 8.18
C TYR A 112 3.58 -16.78 9.68
N ARG A 113 3.52 -17.97 10.33
CA ARG A 113 3.08 -18.10 11.73
C ARG A 113 3.83 -17.19 12.68
N ASP A 114 5.16 -17.20 12.59
CA ASP A 114 6.03 -16.47 13.53
C ASP A 114 6.09 -14.97 13.20
N MET A 115 5.81 -14.62 11.96
CA MET A 115 5.70 -13.25 11.50
C MET A 115 4.42 -12.56 12.00
N LEU A 116 3.32 -13.32 12.18
CA LEU A 116 2.01 -12.81 12.54
C LEU A 116 1.91 -12.51 14.04
N ILE A 117 2.27 -11.29 14.43
CA ILE A 117 2.28 -10.78 15.81
C ILE A 117 1.10 -9.82 16.00
N ILE A 118 0.32 -10.02 17.07
CA ILE A 118 -0.82 -9.15 17.43
C ILE A 118 -0.31 -7.73 17.70
N GLY A 119 -1.02 -6.73 17.19
CA GLY A 119 -0.69 -5.32 17.27
C GLY A 119 0.22 -4.82 16.15
N GLN A 120 0.79 -5.70 15.32
CA GLN A 120 1.60 -5.30 14.16
C GLN A 120 0.77 -5.17 12.88
N SER A 121 1.22 -4.29 12.00
CA SER A 121 0.57 -4.00 10.71
C SER A 121 1.28 -4.71 9.56
N TYR A 122 0.47 -5.23 8.63
CA TYR A 122 0.93 -6.02 7.48
C TYR A 122 0.26 -5.56 6.20
N VAL A 123 0.92 -5.82 5.08
CA VAL A 123 0.27 -5.87 3.77
C VAL A 123 -0.01 -7.33 3.43
N LEU A 124 -1.23 -7.61 3.00
CA LEU A 124 -1.77 -8.95 2.80
C LEU A 124 -2.13 -9.14 1.33
N GLY A 125 -1.60 -10.18 0.71
CA GLY A 125 -2.11 -10.66 -0.57
C GLY A 125 -3.30 -11.59 -0.30
N ALA A 126 -4.51 -11.17 -0.64
CA ALA A 126 -5.73 -11.87 -0.30
C ALA A 126 -6.59 -12.17 -1.54
N ASN A 127 -7.28 -13.31 -1.50
CA ASN A 127 -8.35 -13.64 -2.43
C ASN A 127 -9.70 -13.42 -1.75
N PHE A 128 -10.61 -12.81 -2.47
CA PHE A 128 -11.99 -12.60 -2.04
C PHE A 128 -12.90 -13.53 -2.81
N THR A 129 -13.67 -14.33 -2.11
CA THR A 129 -14.67 -15.23 -2.69
C THR A 129 -16.02 -14.93 -2.08
N ASP A 130 -17.03 -14.83 -2.94
CA ASP A 130 -18.43 -14.78 -2.52
C ASP A 130 -18.96 -16.21 -2.42
N ASP A 131 -19.34 -16.59 -1.21
CA ASP A 131 -19.96 -17.89 -0.91
C ASP A 131 -21.38 -17.64 -0.42
N ASN A 132 -22.34 -17.61 -1.36
CA ASN A 132 -23.76 -17.36 -1.11
C ASN A 132 -24.06 -16.04 -0.37
N GLY A 133 -23.41 -14.95 -0.77
CA GLY A 133 -23.55 -13.62 -0.17
C GLY A 133 -22.67 -13.40 1.07
N GLN A 134 -21.87 -14.39 1.45
CA GLN A 134 -20.84 -14.25 2.48
C GLN A 134 -19.46 -14.08 1.83
N ILE A 135 -18.86 -12.93 2.00
CA ILE A 135 -17.51 -12.68 1.49
C ILE A 135 -16.49 -13.36 2.40
N ARG A 136 -15.73 -14.28 1.82
CA ARG A 136 -14.60 -14.94 2.49
C ARG A 136 -13.29 -14.35 2.00
N VAL A 137 -12.43 -13.97 2.94
CA VAL A 137 -11.09 -13.44 2.65
C VAL A 137 -10.05 -14.51 2.96
N GLU A 138 -9.40 -15.03 1.93
CA GLU A 138 -8.32 -16.00 2.09
C GLU A 138 -6.96 -15.31 1.92
N ILE A 139 -6.12 -15.39 2.96
CA ILE A 139 -4.79 -14.77 2.98
C ILE A 139 -3.79 -15.72 2.32
N LYS A 140 -3.18 -15.28 1.23
CA LYS A 140 -2.20 -16.02 0.44
C LYS A 140 -0.76 -15.60 0.73
N LYS A 141 -0.55 -14.30 1.03
CA LYS A 141 0.77 -13.72 1.28
C LYS A 141 0.68 -12.72 2.42
N VAL A 142 1.76 -12.61 3.18
CA VAL A 142 1.93 -11.61 4.24
C VAL A 142 3.27 -10.94 4.04
N TYR A 143 3.29 -9.61 4.10
CA TYR A 143 4.48 -8.77 4.00
C TYR A 143 4.52 -7.84 5.20
N HIS A 144 5.70 -7.56 5.74
CA HIS A 144 5.84 -6.48 6.70
C HIS A 144 5.52 -5.14 6.04
N LEU A 145 4.86 -4.26 6.78
CA LEU A 145 4.52 -2.92 6.28
C LEU A 145 5.79 -2.17 5.83
N ASP A 146 6.86 -2.29 6.59
CA ASP A 146 8.16 -1.67 6.29
C ASP A 146 8.80 -2.16 5.00
N GLU A 147 8.55 -3.39 4.59
CA GLU A 147 9.05 -3.92 3.31
C GLU A 147 8.43 -3.20 2.13
N ILE A 148 7.13 -2.92 2.21
CA ILE A 148 6.40 -2.18 1.16
C ILE A 148 6.85 -0.72 1.15
N VAL A 149 7.04 -0.09 2.31
CA VAL A 149 7.54 1.29 2.41
C VAL A 149 9.00 1.40 1.95
N LYS A 150 9.85 0.41 2.28
CA LYS A 150 11.25 0.36 1.79
C LYS A 150 11.32 0.02 0.31
N PHE A 151 10.42 -0.83 -0.20
CA PHE A 151 10.30 -1.09 -1.63
C PHE A 151 9.99 0.19 -2.38
N GLU A 152 9.11 1.04 -1.83
CA GLU A 152 8.82 2.37 -2.36
C GLU A 152 10.06 3.28 -2.38
N SER A 153 10.85 3.31 -1.31
CA SER A 153 12.11 4.08 -1.29
C SER A 153 13.16 3.50 -2.25
N SER A 154 13.23 2.19 -2.41
CA SER A 154 14.11 1.52 -3.38
C SER A 154 13.60 1.65 -4.80
N VAL A 155 12.27 1.55 -5.01
CA VAL A 155 11.62 1.76 -6.31
C VAL A 155 11.58 3.25 -6.66
N LYS A 156 11.35 4.17 -5.71
CA LYS A 156 11.54 5.61 -5.94
C LYS A 156 12.98 5.92 -6.36
N ASN A 157 13.97 5.29 -5.76
CA ASN A 157 15.36 5.45 -6.19
C ASN A 157 15.67 4.79 -7.55
N LEU A 158 14.90 3.78 -7.97
CA LEU A 158 14.94 3.18 -9.32
C LEU A 158 14.05 3.94 -10.31
N ILE A 159 12.86 4.40 -9.87
CA ILE A 159 11.90 5.20 -10.68
C ILE A 159 12.37 6.65 -10.84
N ILE A 160 13.17 7.18 -9.90
CA ILE A 160 13.79 8.53 -9.99
C ILE A 160 14.70 8.69 -11.22
N LYS A 161 14.99 7.60 -11.92
CA LYS A 161 15.71 7.61 -13.20
C LYS A 161 14.85 7.27 -14.44
N ASN A 162 13.55 7.25 -14.34
CA ASN A 162 12.71 7.05 -15.50
C ASN A 162 12.70 8.30 -16.36
N ASN A 163 13.70 8.40 -17.22
CA ASN A 163 13.67 9.33 -18.32
C ASN A 163 12.86 8.69 -19.46
N LEU A 164 12.10 9.47 -20.17
CA LEU A 164 11.35 9.04 -21.35
C LEU A 164 12.04 9.59 -22.60
N MET A 165 12.45 8.70 -23.48
CA MET A 165 12.97 9.06 -24.79
C MET A 165 11.89 8.81 -25.84
N ILE A 166 11.51 9.87 -26.54
CA ILE A 166 10.48 9.84 -27.56
C ILE A 166 11.17 10.12 -28.91
N THR A 167 10.95 9.30 -29.92
CA THR A 167 11.48 9.49 -31.25
C THR A 167 10.33 9.82 -32.20
N THR A 168 10.46 10.94 -32.93
CA THR A 168 9.52 11.38 -33.96
C THR A 168 10.23 12.23 -34.99
N SER A 169 9.70 12.26 -36.21
CA SER A 169 10.09 13.19 -37.26
C SER A 169 9.02 14.27 -37.54
N SER A 170 7.95 14.29 -36.73
CA SER A 170 6.80 15.17 -36.90
C SER A 170 6.77 16.31 -35.88
N ILE A 171 6.67 17.55 -36.38
CA ILE A 171 6.48 18.74 -35.55
C ILE A 171 5.09 18.70 -34.86
N ALA A 172 4.07 18.18 -35.56
CA ALA A 172 2.73 18.04 -34.98
C ALA A 172 2.73 17.11 -33.76
N ALA A 173 3.47 16.00 -33.83
CA ALA A 173 3.65 15.10 -32.69
C ALA A 173 4.35 15.78 -31.48
N VAL A 174 5.37 16.62 -31.77
CA VAL A 174 6.05 17.41 -30.71
C VAL A 174 5.10 18.41 -30.06
N GLN A 175 4.23 19.04 -30.84
CA GLN A 175 3.20 19.96 -30.29
C GLN A 175 2.18 19.20 -29.42
N ALA A 176 1.67 18.07 -29.92
CA ALA A 176 0.73 17.22 -29.14
C ALA A 176 1.32 16.75 -27.80
N ILE A 177 2.62 16.44 -27.77
CA ILE A 177 3.30 16.08 -26.49
C ILE A 177 3.34 17.26 -25.51
N LYS A 178 3.54 18.50 -26.01
CA LYS A 178 3.56 19.71 -25.19
C LYS A 178 2.18 20.08 -24.62
N GLU A 179 1.11 19.70 -25.29
CA GLU A 179 -0.27 19.93 -24.88
C GLU A 179 -0.78 18.88 -23.89
N LEU A 180 -0.03 17.77 -23.70
CA LEU A 180 -0.37 16.79 -22.67
C LEU A 180 -0.21 17.40 -21.27
N ASP A 181 -1.23 17.28 -20.45
CA ASP A 181 -1.18 17.63 -19.04
C ASP A 181 -0.39 16.57 -18.27
N ILE A 182 0.95 16.68 -18.36
CA ILE A 182 1.85 15.74 -17.68
C ILE A 182 2.14 16.29 -16.29
N THR A 183 1.71 15.54 -15.26
CA THR A 183 1.94 15.91 -13.87
C THR A 183 3.41 16.09 -13.55
N SER A 184 3.72 17.03 -12.67
CA SER A 184 5.08 17.28 -12.19
C SER A 184 5.64 16.06 -11.45
N GLY A 185 6.94 15.80 -11.58
CA GLY A 185 7.61 14.65 -10.99
C GLY A 185 9.13 14.86 -10.97
N GLN A 186 9.90 13.78 -11.09
CA GLN A 186 11.37 13.86 -11.07
C GLN A 186 12.04 13.40 -12.38
N GLY A 187 11.28 12.83 -13.30
CA GLY A 187 11.77 12.33 -14.57
C GLY A 187 12.04 13.43 -15.59
N THR A 188 12.79 13.08 -16.62
CA THR A 188 13.12 13.98 -17.75
C THR A 188 12.57 13.39 -19.05
N ILE A 189 11.93 14.21 -19.88
CA ILE A 189 11.50 13.83 -21.22
C ILE A 189 12.52 14.36 -22.23
N ILE A 190 13.02 13.47 -23.07
CA ILE A 190 13.91 13.79 -24.19
C ILE A 190 13.19 13.41 -25.47
N ILE A 191 13.08 14.37 -26.39
CA ILE A 191 12.53 14.13 -27.74
C ILE A 191 13.69 14.05 -28.70
N CYS A 192 13.80 12.92 -29.40
CA CYS A 192 14.68 12.74 -30.52
C CYS A 192 13.93 13.14 -31.82
N PHE A 193 14.28 14.28 -32.38
CA PHE A 193 13.69 14.83 -33.58
C PHE A 193 14.77 15.01 -34.65
N ASN A 194 14.67 14.28 -35.77
CA ASN A 194 15.65 14.33 -36.87
C ASN A 194 17.09 14.27 -36.34
N ASP A 195 17.43 13.25 -35.55
CA ASP A 195 18.73 13.01 -34.93
C ASP A 195 19.19 14.07 -33.88
N GLN A 196 18.39 15.07 -33.61
CA GLN A 196 18.62 16.03 -32.53
C GLN A 196 17.88 15.62 -31.27
N LYS A 197 18.57 15.72 -30.11
CA LYS A 197 17.97 15.44 -28.81
C LYS A 197 17.55 16.75 -28.15
N ILE A 198 16.25 16.90 -27.92
CA ILE A 198 15.63 18.06 -27.29
C ILE A 198 15.14 17.64 -25.92
N LYS A 199 15.68 18.22 -24.87
CA LYS A 199 15.19 18.02 -23.51
C LYS A 199 14.04 18.98 -23.24
N LEU A 200 12.87 18.46 -22.82
CA LEU A 200 11.77 19.31 -22.40
C LEU A 200 12.12 20.00 -21.05
N PRO A 201 11.79 21.30 -20.92
CA PRO A 201 12.01 22.03 -19.67
C PRO A 201 11.09 21.49 -18.59
N GLY A 202 11.62 21.33 -17.37
CA GLY A 202 10.85 20.84 -16.24
C GLY A 202 11.19 19.40 -15.83
N LYS A 203 10.41 18.91 -14.89
CA LYS A 203 10.48 17.54 -14.37
C LYS A 203 9.08 16.94 -14.37
N TYR A 204 8.97 15.68 -14.76
CA TYR A 204 7.72 15.01 -15.08
C TYR A 204 7.54 13.71 -14.33
N SER A 205 6.29 13.37 -14.00
CA SER A 205 5.93 12.05 -13.50
C SER A 205 5.84 11.08 -14.67
N ILE A 206 6.88 10.28 -14.86
CA ILE A 206 7.03 9.35 -15.98
C ILE A 206 6.70 7.93 -15.51
N ASN A 207 5.78 7.27 -16.23
CA ASN A 207 5.37 5.90 -15.99
C ASN A 207 4.99 5.21 -17.30
N ASP A 208 4.72 3.90 -17.24
CA ASP A 208 4.33 3.12 -18.41
C ASP A 208 3.04 3.63 -19.07
N ILE A 209 2.08 4.13 -18.29
CA ILE A 209 0.82 4.67 -18.80
C ILE A 209 1.07 5.91 -19.66
N LEU A 210 1.94 6.82 -19.20
CA LEU A 210 2.35 7.99 -19.96
C LEU A 210 3.05 7.59 -21.27
N ALA A 211 3.97 6.62 -21.20
CA ALA A 211 4.68 6.11 -22.38
C ALA A 211 3.70 5.48 -23.38
N GLU A 212 2.72 4.71 -22.93
CA GLU A 212 1.67 4.13 -23.77
C GLU A 212 0.77 5.19 -24.41
N ASN A 213 0.38 6.22 -23.66
CA ASN A 213 -0.45 7.31 -24.18
C ASN A 213 0.31 8.09 -25.25
N ILE A 214 1.60 8.33 -25.05
CA ILE A 214 2.45 9.00 -26.04
C ILE A 214 2.61 8.15 -27.29
N ARG A 215 2.77 6.82 -27.18
CA ARG A 215 2.83 5.90 -28.34
C ARG A 215 1.57 5.94 -29.20
N LYS A 216 0.42 6.32 -28.63
CA LYS A 216 -0.85 6.46 -29.38
C LYS A 216 -0.94 7.75 -30.20
N ILE A 217 -0.08 8.72 -29.95
CA ILE A 217 -0.04 9.96 -30.74
C ILE A 217 0.44 9.61 -32.16
N PRO A 218 -0.26 10.05 -33.20
CA PRO A 218 0.17 9.82 -34.59
C PRO A 218 1.61 10.29 -34.82
N GLU A 219 2.34 9.55 -35.63
CA GLU A 219 3.73 9.86 -36.05
C GLU A 219 4.80 9.76 -34.93
N ILE A 220 4.45 9.22 -33.79
CA ILE A 220 5.45 8.77 -32.80
C ILE A 220 6.05 7.45 -33.25
N ILE A 221 7.36 7.44 -33.48
CA ILE A 221 8.13 6.25 -33.90
C ILE A 221 8.37 5.34 -32.68
N SER A 222 8.76 5.93 -31.53
CA SER A 222 8.97 5.20 -30.31
C SER A 222 8.84 6.11 -29.07
N ALA A 223 8.43 5.52 -27.93
CA ALA A 223 8.49 6.15 -26.62
C ALA A 223 8.95 5.10 -25.60
N ASN A 224 10.19 5.20 -25.17
CA ASN A 224 10.85 4.21 -24.33
C ASN A 224 11.34 4.84 -23.03
N LEU A 225 11.07 4.14 -21.90
CA LEU A 225 11.62 4.45 -20.58
C LEU A 225 13.10 4.01 -20.51
N TYR A 226 13.97 4.79 -19.82
CA TYR A 226 15.38 4.45 -19.62
C TYR A 226 15.95 5.08 -18.33
#